data_f6eafc1129ef6e7f9bc9c1cdd7fc7566
#
_entry.id   f6eafc1129ef6e7f9bc9c1cdd7fc7566
#
_cell.length_a   1.000
_cell.length_b   1.000
_cell.length_c   1.000
_cell.angle_alpha   90.00
_cell.angle_beta   90.00
_cell.angle_gamma   90.00
#
_symmetry.space_group_name_H-M   'P 1'
#
loop_
_entity.id
_entity.type
_entity.pdbx_description
1 polymer ?
#
loop_
_entity_poly.entity_id
_entity_poly.type
_entity_poly.pdbx_seq_one_letter_code
_entity_poly.pdbx_strand_id
1 'polypeptide(L)'
;MEPGDLLLWDSRTIHCSNSGSELDQDTTGLIRAASLICMMPKNLSSEDILEKRREAVEKLISTTNWTNSFRNADEFPLILEAKDRDKYQWPKKPALNDYQKSLID
;
A
#
# COMPACT_ATOMS: atom_id res chain seq x y z
N MET A 1 -4.89 -9.76 17.46
CA MET A 1 -4.29 -10.23 16.19
C MET A 1 -2.81 -10.44 16.45
N GLU A 2 -2.32 -11.60 16.06
CA GLU A 2 -0.92 -11.98 16.22
C GLU A 2 -0.13 -11.68 14.94
N PRO A 3 1.20 -11.61 15.01
CA PRO A 3 2.02 -11.48 13.81
C PRO A 3 1.78 -12.65 12.85
N GLY A 4 1.44 -12.32 11.61
CA GLY A 4 1.09 -13.30 10.56
C GLY A 4 -0.41 -13.51 10.36
N ASP A 5 -1.26 -12.90 11.17
CA ASP A 5 -2.69 -12.94 10.96
C ASP A 5 -3.10 -12.22 9.68
N LEU A 6 -4.11 -12.76 8.99
CA LEU A 6 -4.75 -12.14 7.83
C LEU A 6 -6.16 -11.70 8.23
N LEU A 7 -6.44 -10.42 8.08
CA LEU A 7 -7.77 -9.87 8.25
C LEU A 7 -8.39 -9.56 6.88
N LEU A 8 -9.53 -10.15 6.60
CA LEU A 8 -10.34 -9.85 5.42
C LEU A 8 -11.59 -9.09 5.84
N TRP A 9 -11.88 -7.98 5.20
CA TRP A 9 -13.13 -7.24 5.43
C TRP A 9 -13.64 -6.58 4.16
N ASP A 10 -14.94 -6.33 4.12
CA ASP A 10 -15.56 -5.48 3.11
C ASP A 10 -15.24 -4.02 3.44
N SER A 11 -14.70 -3.26 2.50
CA SER A 11 -14.34 -1.85 2.69
C SER A 11 -15.54 -0.94 3.01
N ARG A 12 -16.77 -1.42 2.79
CA ARG A 12 -18.01 -0.73 3.18
C ARG A 12 -18.33 -0.86 4.66
N THR A 13 -17.67 -1.77 5.38
CA THR A 13 -17.79 -1.92 6.83
C THR A 13 -17.30 -0.63 7.50
N ILE A 14 -18.11 -0.11 8.43
CA ILE A 14 -17.70 1.04 9.24
C ILE A 14 -16.46 0.66 10.04
N HIS A 15 -15.36 1.32 9.81
CA HIS A 15 -14.09 1.03 10.46
C HIS A 15 -13.29 2.31 10.67
N CYS A 16 -12.40 2.27 11.63
CA CYS A 16 -11.42 3.33 11.86
C CYS A 16 -10.10 2.72 12.33
N SER A 17 -9.03 3.48 12.17
CA SER A 17 -7.75 3.18 12.81
C SER A 17 -7.63 4.03 14.05
N ASN A 18 -7.21 3.41 15.16
CA ASN A 18 -6.82 4.12 16.37
C ASN A 18 -5.30 4.07 16.48
N SER A 19 -4.68 5.24 16.67
CA SER A 19 -3.28 5.31 17.07
C SER A 19 -3.16 4.78 18.52
N GLY A 20 -2.03 4.12 18.82
CA GLY A 20 -1.77 3.59 20.17
C GLY A 20 -2.02 4.63 21.26
N SER A 21 -2.36 4.18 22.45
CA SER A 21 -2.56 5.04 23.60
C SER A 21 -1.22 5.56 24.15
N GLU A 22 -1.24 6.63 24.95
CA GLU A 22 -0.05 7.15 25.64
C GLU A 22 0.58 6.09 26.56
N LEU A 23 -0.20 5.13 27.05
CA LEU A 23 0.27 3.99 27.84
C LEU A 23 1.19 3.05 27.07
N ASP A 24 1.11 3.06 25.75
CA ASP A 24 1.95 2.24 24.87
C ASP A 24 3.29 2.93 24.53
N GLN A 25 3.51 4.18 24.99
CA GLN A 25 4.71 4.96 24.68
C GLN A 25 5.98 4.45 25.38
N ASP A 26 5.82 3.67 26.44
CA ASP A 26 6.95 3.00 27.13
C ASP A 26 7.56 1.86 26.30
N THR A 27 6.89 1.43 25.24
CA THR A 27 7.43 0.43 24.33
C THR A 27 8.25 1.10 23.23
N THR A 28 9.56 0.95 23.29
CA THR A 28 10.52 1.48 22.32
C THR A 28 10.44 0.81 20.93
N GLY A 29 9.40 0.04 20.66
CA GLY A 29 9.24 -0.77 19.46
C GLY A 29 7.98 -0.46 18.64
N LEU A 30 7.97 -0.94 17.40
CA LEU A 30 6.81 -0.89 16.52
C LEU A 30 5.71 -1.80 17.08
N ILE A 31 4.60 -1.22 17.54
CA ILE A 31 3.47 -1.95 18.14
C ILE A 31 2.78 -2.83 17.09
N ARG A 32 2.63 -2.33 15.87
CA ARG A 32 1.96 -3.03 14.78
C ARG A 32 2.48 -2.56 13.42
N ALA A 33 2.70 -3.49 12.53
CA ALA A 33 2.84 -3.25 11.10
C ALA A 33 1.73 -3.99 10.37
N ALA A 34 1.05 -3.33 9.44
CA ALA A 34 0.02 -3.92 8.61
C ALA A 34 0.25 -3.56 7.15
N SER A 35 0.17 -4.56 6.28
CA SER A 35 0.14 -4.35 4.84
C SER A 35 -1.31 -4.36 4.35
N LEU A 36 -1.72 -3.29 3.70
CA LEU A 36 -3.06 -3.15 3.16
C LEU A 36 -3.06 -3.56 1.68
N ILE A 37 -3.85 -4.57 1.34
CA ILE A 37 -3.99 -5.05 -0.04
C ILE A 37 -5.44 -4.91 -0.44
N CYS A 38 -5.70 -4.06 -1.44
CA CYS A 38 -7.04 -3.83 -1.96
C CYS A 38 -7.23 -4.61 -3.26
N MET A 39 -8.30 -5.39 -3.32
CA MET A 39 -8.68 -6.22 -4.47
C MET A 39 -10.06 -5.81 -4.96
N MET A 40 -10.25 -5.85 -6.26
CA MET A 40 -11.53 -5.56 -6.92
C MET A 40 -11.63 -6.37 -8.22
N PRO A 41 -12.83 -6.78 -8.65
CA PRO A 41 -13.00 -7.42 -9.95
C PRO A 41 -12.48 -6.53 -11.09
N LYS A 42 -11.65 -7.08 -11.96
CA LYS A 42 -11.02 -6.37 -13.08
C LYS A 42 -12.02 -5.61 -13.96
N ASN A 43 -13.19 -6.19 -14.21
CA ASN A 43 -14.23 -5.59 -15.04
C ASN A 43 -14.83 -4.28 -14.47
N LEU A 44 -14.48 -3.90 -13.25
CA LEU A 44 -14.86 -2.63 -12.65
C LEU A 44 -13.82 -1.51 -12.88
N SER A 45 -12.70 -1.83 -13.51
CA SER A 45 -11.65 -0.88 -13.87
C SER A 45 -11.63 -0.64 -15.38
N SER A 46 -11.35 0.58 -15.81
CA SER A 46 -11.07 0.88 -17.22
C SER A 46 -9.64 0.47 -17.59
N GLU A 47 -9.39 0.22 -18.88
CA GLU A 47 -8.04 -0.13 -19.34
C GLU A 47 -7.02 0.98 -19.04
N ASP A 48 -7.41 2.25 -19.16
CA ASP A 48 -6.57 3.40 -18.78
C ASP A 48 -6.10 3.33 -17.32
N ILE A 49 -6.98 2.91 -16.40
CA ILE A 49 -6.62 2.74 -14.99
C ILE A 49 -5.68 1.55 -14.80
N LEU A 50 -5.93 0.45 -15.49
CA LEU A 50 -5.07 -0.74 -15.41
C LEU A 50 -3.66 -0.43 -15.93
N GLU A 51 -3.54 0.29 -17.05
CA GLU A 51 -2.25 0.70 -17.59
C GLU A 51 -1.47 1.58 -16.61
N LYS A 52 -2.12 2.59 -16.03
CA LYS A 52 -1.49 3.45 -15.01
C LYS A 52 -1.03 2.66 -13.78
N ARG A 53 -1.77 1.63 -13.39
CA ARG A 53 -1.38 0.75 -12.28
C ARG A 53 -0.18 -0.11 -12.62
N ARG A 54 -0.11 -0.68 -13.84
CA ARG A 54 1.07 -1.41 -14.32
C ARG A 54 2.31 -0.51 -14.27
N GLU A 55 2.20 0.71 -14.79
CA GLU A 55 3.29 1.69 -14.71
C GLU A 55 3.69 2.02 -13.27
N ALA A 56 2.73 2.19 -12.36
CA ALA A 56 3.00 2.49 -10.96
C ALA A 56 3.79 1.34 -10.29
N VAL A 57 3.42 0.08 -10.56
CA VAL A 57 4.16 -1.08 -10.08
C VAL A 57 5.57 -1.11 -10.65
N GLU A 58 5.73 -0.81 -11.95
CA GLU A 58 7.04 -0.74 -12.59
C GLU A 58 7.94 0.33 -11.96
N LYS A 59 7.36 1.44 -11.55
CA LYS A 59 8.06 2.57 -10.93
C LYS A 59 8.12 2.50 -9.40
N LEU A 60 7.56 1.45 -8.78
CA LEU A 60 7.42 1.31 -7.32
C LEU A 60 6.68 2.48 -6.67
N ILE A 61 5.69 3.01 -7.37
CA ILE A 61 4.87 4.12 -6.91
C ILE A 61 3.64 3.59 -6.16
N SER A 62 3.39 4.10 -4.97
CA SER A 62 2.17 3.79 -4.21
C SER A 62 0.94 4.36 -4.90
N THR A 63 -0.14 3.62 -4.89
CA THR A 63 -1.41 4.02 -5.50
C THR A 63 -2.51 4.15 -4.45
N THR A 64 -3.71 4.54 -4.89
CA THR A 64 -4.88 4.63 -4.01
C THR A 64 -5.39 3.25 -3.59
N ASN A 65 -6.14 3.21 -2.48
CA ASN A 65 -6.83 2.00 -2.02
C ASN A 65 -7.97 1.54 -2.94
N TRP A 66 -8.43 2.39 -3.87
CA TRP A 66 -9.47 2.05 -4.83
C TRP A 66 -8.83 1.58 -6.13
N THR A 67 -9.00 0.32 -6.46
CA THR A 67 -8.35 -0.28 -7.64
C THR A 67 -8.93 0.19 -8.96
N ASN A 68 -10.16 0.70 -8.97
CA ASN A 68 -10.83 1.27 -10.14
C ASN A 68 -10.63 2.79 -10.30
N SER A 69 -9.77 3.39 -9.50
CA SER A 69 -9.39 4.80 -9.62
C SER A 69 -7.89 4.96 -9.50
N PHE A 70 -7.37 5.99 -10.10
CA PHE A 70 -5.97 6.34 -9.99
C PHE A 70 -5.85 7.82 -9.62
N ARG A 71 -5.22 8.10 -8.51
CA ARG A 71 -4.81 9.46 -8.14
C ARG A 71 -3.29 9.56 -8.26
N ASN A 72 -2.80 10.76 -8.42
CA ASN A 72 -1.35 11.00 -8.40
C ASN A 72 -0.78 10.35 -7.15
N ALA A 73 0.18 9.49 -7.39
CA ALA A 73 0.92 8.84 -6.33
C ALA A 73 2.17 9.67 -6.03
N ASP A 74 2.49 9.79 -4.75
CA ASP A 74 3.74 10.40 -4.35
C ASP A 74 4.89 9.40 -4.58
N GLU A 75 5.97 9.90 -5.16
CA GLU A 75 7.18 9.11 -5.39
C GLU A 75 7.94 8.80 -4.09
N PHE A 76 7.61 9.51 -3.02
CA PHE A 76 8.27 9.37 -1.73
C PHE A 76 7.27 9.07 -0.62
N PRO A 77 7.67 8.35 0.46
CA PRO A 77 6.86 8.25 1.65
C PRO A 77 6.49 9.65 2.16
N LEU A 78 5.20 9.89 2.40
CA LEU A 78 4.68 11.21 2.83
C LEU A 78 5.33 11.72 4.13
N ILE A 79 5.78 10.81 4.98
CA ILE A 79 6.43 11.13 6.26
C ILE A 79 7.89 11.54 6.12
N LEU A 80 8.50 11.36 4.93
CA LEU A 80 9.88 11.75 4.70
C LEU A 80 9.97 13.27 4.51
N GLU A 81 10.67 13.93 5.43
CA GLU A 81 11.02 15.32 5.25
C GLU A 81 11.99 15.49 4.07
N ALA A 82 11.90 16.64 3.39
CA ALA A 82 12.74 16.94 2.24
C ALA A 82 14.25 16.73 2.49
N LYS A 83 14.72 17.05 3.69
CA LYS A 83 16.13 16.90 4.11
C LYS A 83 16.61 15.44 4.20
N ASP A 84 15.67 14.48 4.31
CA ASP A 84 15.98 13.06 4.49
C ASP A 84 15.78 12.26 3.20
N ARG A 85 15.25 12.88 2.14
CA ARG A 85 14.99 12.20 0.86
C ARG A 85 16.27 11.63 0.23
N ASP A 86 17.35 12.36 0.29
CA ASP A 86 18.65 11.93 -0.26
C ASP A 86 19.26 10.74 0.49
N LYS A 87 18.82 10.50 1.72
CA LYS A 87 19.26 9.37 2.55
C LYS A 87 18.36 8.16 2.36
N TYR A 88 17.21 8.31 1.71
CA TYR A 88 16.25 7.24 1.52
C TYR A 88 16.76 6.22 0.51
N GLN A 89 16.88 4.98 0.96
CA GLN A 89 17.23 3.88 0.07
C GLN A 89 15.97 3.28 -0.53
N TRP A 90 15.81 3.46 -1.83
CA TRP A 90 14.71 2.85 -2.55
C TRP A 90 14.76 1.32 -2.46
N PRO A 91 13.63 0.68 -2.22
CA PRO A 91 13.58 -0.78 -2.25
C PRO A 91 13.98 -1.31 -3.63
N LYS A 92 14.68 -2.43 -3.67
CA LYS A 92 14.96 -3.10 -4.94
C LYS A 92 13.65 -3.58 -5.55
N LYS A 93 13.46 -3.32 -6.83
CA LYS A 93 12.30 -3.82 -7.57
C LYS A 93 12.27 -5.35 -7.51
N PRO A 94 11.19 -5.97 -7.03
CA PRO A 94 11.07 -7.42 -7.01
C PRO A 94 10.90 -7.96 -8.43
N ALA A 95 11.49 -9.12 -8.70
CA ALA A 95 11.20 -9.87 -9.92
C ALA A 95 9.84 -10.56 -9.74
N LEU A 96 8.80 -10.06 -10.40
CA LEU A 96 7.48 -10.63 -10.34
C LEU A 96 7.35 -11.82 -11.32
N ASN A 97 6.81 -12.93 -10.85
CA ASN A 97 6.41 -14.04 -11.71
C ASN A 97 5.08 -13.72 -12.43
N ASP A 98 4.69 -14.60 -13.38
CA ASP A 98 3.50 -14.34 -14.21
C ASP A 98 2.19 -14.31 -13.40
N TYR A 99 2.08 -15.13 -12.36
CA TYR A 99 0.94 -15.08 -11.45
C TYR A 99 0.86 -13.74 -10.70
N GLN A 100 1.97 -13.26 -10.16
CA GLN A 100 2.01 -11.96 -9.48
C GLN A 100 1.69 -10.80 -10.44
N LYS A 101 2.14 -10.87 -11.68
CA LYS A 101 1.78 -9.88 -12.71
C LYS A 101 0.29 -9.91 -13.01
N SER A 102 -0.33 -11.08 -13.09
CA SER A 102 -1.77 -11.20 -13.34
C SER A 102 -2.66 -10.65 -12.21
N LEU A 103 -2.12 -10.42 -11.02
CA LEU A 103 -2.83 -9.77 -9.92
C LEU A 103 -2.88 -8.24 -10.05
N ILE A 104 -2.10 -7.67 -10.95
CA ILE A 104 -2.05 -6.23 -11.21
C ILE A 104 -3.01 -5.87 -12.35
N ASP A 105 -3.32 -6.83 -13.19
CA ASP A 105 -4.16 -6.71 -14.39
C ASP A 105 -5.66 -6.81 -14.11
#